data_2c07dcc6e860edbefd27661fd5e9f303
#
_entry.id   2c07dcc6e860edbefd27661fd5e9f303
#
_cell.length_a   1.000
_cell.length_b   1.000
_cell.length_c   1.000
_cell.angle_alpha   90.00
_cell.angle_beta   90.00
_cell.angle_gamma   90.00
#
_symmetry.space_group_name_H-M   'P 1'
#
loop_
_entity.id
_entity.type
_entity.pdbx_description
1 polymer ?
#
loop_
_entity_poly.entity_id
_entity_poly.type
_entity_poly.pdbx_seq_one_letter_code
_entity_poly.pdbx_strand_id
1 'polypeptide(L)'
;VLFCDYNLIVNDEMLHSCTNYECYKGLYSSFNSMNLFEIAHSLHRQFGADPWCIYRGKHLMTFADNHDVTRLASILTNKNHIRPAYGLLFGMPGIPCLYYGSEWGTEGEKAPDNDYALRPCFDKPQPNELTDFIRRLICLRQTHEALGNGSYRNVVIQNHQLVFERKTETECIFVAINASDSPYTAYHGDLSGTAIELLNETELTLDGKLELPPYSVQYVKL
;
A
#
# COMPACT_ATOMS: atom_id res chain seq x y z
N VAL A 1 16.40 -6.36 16.98
CA VAL A 1 15.01 -5.90 16.93
C VAL A 1 14.24 -6.71 17.96
N LEU A 2 13.82 -6.06 19.04
CA LEU A 2 12.88 -6.63 19.98
C LEU A 2 11.54 -6.76 19.25
N PHE A 3 11.09 -7.97 18.99
CA PHE A 3 9.74 -8.25 18.55
C PHE A 3 8.81 -7.89 19.71
N CYS A 4 8.29 -6.67 19.71
CA CYS A 4 7.28 -6.25 20.66
C CYS A 4 5.90 -6.52 20.07
N ASP A 5 5.01 -7.08 20.88
CA ASP A 5 3.59 -7.06 20.54
C ASP A 5 3.10 -5.61 20.65
N TYR A 6 2.72 -5.01 19.54
CA TYR A 6 2.27 -3.61 19.50
C TYR A 6 1.02 -3.37 20.36
N ASN A 7 0.23 -4.41 20.68
CA ASN A 7 -0.90 -4.27 21.59
C ASN A 7 -0.49 -3.83 23.00
N LEU A 8 0.75 -4.13 23.42
CA LEU A 8 1.27 -3.72 24.71
C LEU A 8 1.48 -2.20 24.82
N ILE A 9 1.70 -1.52 23.69
CA ILE A 9 2.07 -0.10 23.66
C ILE A 9 1.08 0.77 22.86
N VAL A 10 0.32 0.19 21.91
CA VAL A 10 -0.69 0.88 21.11
C VAL A 10 -2.05 0.60 21.74
N ASN A 11 -2.48 1.47 22.65
CA ASN A 11 -3.72 1.39 23.40
C ASN A 11 -4.13 2.78 23.90
N ASP A 12 -5.29 2.88 24.54
CA ASP A 12 -5.87 4.16 25.00
C ASP A 12 -5.05 4.84 26.12
N GLU A 13 -4.16 4.11 26.81
CA GLU A 13 -3.37 4.62 27.93
C GLU A 13 -1.96 5.05 27.53
N MET A 14 -1.42 4.59 26.38
CA MET A 14 -0.02 4.78 26.01
C MET A 14 0.15 5.50 24.67
N LEU A 15 0.28 4.76 23.57
CA LEU A 15 0.55 5.32 22.24
C LEU A 15 -0.63 5.11 21.31
N HIS A 16 -0.97 6.13 20.53
CA HIS A 16 -2.02 6.02 19.51
C HIS A 16 -1.61 5.13 18.33
N SER A 17 -0.32 5.02 18.04
CA SER A 17 0.24 4.27 16.92
C SER A 17 1.69 3.91 17.15
N CYS A 18 2.22 2.99 16.35
CA CYS A 18 3.64 2.75 16.21
C CYS A 18 4.00 2.43 14.75
N THR A 19 5.29 2.44 14.43
CA THR A 19 5.82 2.22 13.09
C THR A 19 5.71 0.75 12.68
N ASN A 20 5.04 0.47 11.58
CA ASN A 20 4.80 -0.88 11.06
C ASN A 20 5.95 -1.37 10.17
N TYR A 21 7.04 -1.84 10.77
CA TYR A 21 8.18 -2.39 10.03
C TYR A 21 7.90 -3.71 9.33
N GLU A 22 6.92 -4.47 9.78
CA GLU A 22 6.52 -5.71 9.10
C GLU A 22 5.91 -5.40 7.73
N CYS A 23 4.94 -4.47 7.67
CA CYS A 23 4.38 -4.04 6.40
C CYS A 23 5.40 -3.33 5.50
N TYR A 24 6.32 -2.54 6.06
CA TYR A 24 7.45 -1.97 5.31
C TYR A 24 8.26 -3.07 4.62
N LYS A 25 8.71 -4.07 5.40
CA LYS A 25 9.50 -5.18 4.87
C LYS A 25 8.72 -5.99 3.84
N GLY A 26 7.48 -6.33 4.15
CA GLY A 26 6.59 -7.07 3.25
C GLY A 26 6.32 -6.33 1.95
N LEU A 27 6.19 -5.00 1.99
CA LEU A 27 5.92 -4.18 0.81
C LEU A 27 7.05 -4.31 -0.21
N TYR A 28 8.28 -3.87 0.09
CA TYR A 28 9.35 -3.89 -0.92
C TYR A 28 9.80 -5.31 -1.27
N SER A 29 9.81 -6.22 -0.30
CA SER A 29 10.21 -7.61 -0.49
C SER A 29 9.28 -8.35 -1.46
N SER A 30 7.97 -8.15 -1.33
CA SER A 30 6.98 -8.76 -2.22
C SER A 30 7.17 -8.36 -3.67
N PHE A 31 7.47 -7.10 -3.95
CA PHE A 31 7.76 -6.64 -5.31
C PHE A 31 9.10 -7.17 -5.83
N ASN A 32 10.14 -7.18 -5.02
CA ASN A 32 11.47 -7.65 -5.43
C ASN A 32 11.51 -9.16 -5.66
N SER A 33 10.80 -9.93 -4.85
CA SER A 33 10.72 -11.39 -4.99
C SER A 33 9.62 -11.85 -5.96
N MET A 34 8.82 -10.91 -6.50
CA MET A 34 7.63 -11.19 -7.30
C MET A 34 6.68 -12.17 -6.58
N ASN A 35 6.44 -11.92 -5.29
CA ASN A 35 5.62 -12.77 -4.43
C ASN A 35 4.72 -11.92 -3.50
N LEU A 36 3.58 -11.49 -4.04
CA LEU A 36 2.62 -10.66 -3.29
C LEU A 36 1.88 -11.42 -2.17
N PHE A 37 2.02 -12.76 -2.08
CA PHE A 37 1.53 -13.50 -0.93
C PHE A 37 2.18 -13.04 0.39
N GLU A 38 3.43 -12.56 0.36
CA GLU A 38 4.13 -12.10 1.57
C GLU A 38 3.39 -10.91 2.21
N ILE A 39 3.17 -9.85 1.46
CA ILE A 39 2.46 -8.67 2.00
C ILE A 39 0.99 -8.96 2.26
N ALA A 40 0.32 -9.74 1.41
CA ALA A 40 -1.07 -10.13 1.61
C ALA A 40 -1.24 -10.92 2.92
N HIS A 41 -0.30 -11.82 3.24
CA HIS A 41 -0.31 -12.56 4.51
C HIS A 41 -0.10 -11.63 5.71
N SER A 42 0.89 -10.71 5.64
CA SER A 42 1.16 -9.75 6.72
C SER A 42 -0.06 -8.85 6.98
N LEU A 43 -0.71 -8.35 5.93
CA LEU A 43 -1.91 -7.52 6.06
C LEU A 43 -3.08 -8.31 6.65
N HIS A 44 -3.31 -9.53 6.19
CA HIS A 44 -4.38 -10.37 6.72
C HIS A 44 -4.14 -10.73 8.20
N ARG A 45 -2.92 -11.16 8.54
CA ARG A 45 -2.54 -11.49 9.92
C ARG A 45 -2.72 -10.31 10.87
N GLN A 46 -2.44 -9.10 10.42
CA GLN A 46 -2.55 -7.89 11.23
C GLN A 46 -3.97 -7.35 11.29
N PHE A 47 -4.66 -7.24 10.17
CA PHE A 47 -5.88 -6.44 10.02
C PHE A 47 -7.10 -7.20 9.52
N GLY A 48 -6.99 -8.50 9.26
CA GLY A 48 -8.11 -9.32 8.81
C GLY A 48 -9.25 -9.39 9.84
N ALA A 49 -10.38 -9.96 9.41
CA ALA A 49 -11.57 -10.07 10.26
C ALA A 49 -11.53 -11.24 11.27
N ASP A 50 -10.61 -12.18 11.09
CA ASP A 50 -10.52 -13.38 11.92
C ASP A 50 -10.15 -13.04 13.37
N PRO A 51 -10.64 -13.81 14.36
CA PRO A 51 -10.34 -13.55 15.78
C PRO A 51 -8.86 -13.58 16.15
N TRP A 52 -8.03 -14.28 15.37
CA TRP A 52 -6.59 -14.39 15.58
C TRP A 52 -5.77 -13.22 14.94
N CYS A 53 -6.42 -12.31 14.21
CA CYS A 53 -5.74 -11.15 13.63
C CYS A 53 -5.32 -10.17 14.73
N ILE A 54 -4.02 -9.85 14.75
CA ILE A 54 -3.36 -9.30 15.94
C ILE A 54 -3.56 -7.80 16.15
N TYR A 55 -3.80 -7.01 15.09
CA TYR A 55 -3.92 -5.54 15.17
C TYR A 55 -5.22 -5.01 14.58
N ARG A 56 -6.26 -5.83 14.57
CA ARG A 56 -7.58 -5.43 14.10
C ARG A 56 -8.09 -4.19 14.85
N GLY A 57 -8.54 -3.18 14.09
CA GLY A 57 -9.01 -1.91 14.65
C GLY A 57 -7.90 -0.92 15.05
N LYS A 58 -6.62 -1.29 14.89
CA LYS A 58 -5.50 -0.38 15.15
C LYS A 58 -5.02 0.29 13.87
N HIS A 59 -4.60 1.55 14.01
CA HIS A 59 -4.04 2.34 12.93
C HIS A 59 -2.53 2.50 13.13
N LEU A 60 -1.76 1.51 12.64
CA LEU A 60 -0.29 1.57 12.68
C LEU A 60 0.24 2.50 11.60
N MET A 61 1.33 3.22 11.87
CA MET A 61 1.99 4.06 10.88
C MET A 61 2.71 3.19 9.84
N THR A 62 2.25 3.23 8.60
CA THR A 62 2.80 2.48 7.47
C THR A 62 3.66 3.39 6.59
N PHE A 63 4.73 2.86 6.00
CA PHE A 63 5.68 3.62 5.21
C PHE A 63 6.36 2.73 4.17
N ALA A 64 6.86 3.32 3.08
CA ALA A 64 7.63 2.65 2.05
C ALA A 64 9.14 2.85 2.23
N ASP A 65 9.52 3.97 2.82
CA ASP A 65 10.88 4.30 3.26
C ASP A 65 10.86 5.35 4.37
N ASN A 66 12.01 5.57 5.02
CA ASN A 66 12.22 6.60 6.02
C ASN A 66 13.71 6.97 6.14
N HIS A 67 14.07 7.72 7.18
CA HIS A 67 15.44 8.19 7.44
C HIS A 67 16.43 7.11 7.93
N ASP A 68 15.96 5.89 8.17
CA ASP A 68 16.77 4.78 8.71
C ASP A 68 16.92 3.61 7.74
N VAL A 69 16.18 3.61 6.63
CA VAL A 69 16.16 2.51 5.66
C VAL A 69 16.43 3.02 4.25
N THR A 70 16.91 2.15 3.38
CA THR A 70 17.11 2.44 1.96
C THR A 70 15.83 2.98 1.33
N ARG A 71 15.95 4.06 0.54
CA ARG A 71 14.83 4.69 -0.16
C ARG A 71 14.09 3.70 -1.06
N LEU A 72 12.77 3.84 -1.19
CA LEU A 72 11.96 2.94 -2.03
C LEU A 72 12.48 2.92 -3.47
N ALA A 73 12.83 4.07 -4.02
CA ALA A 73 13.38 4.19 -5.36
C ALA A 73 14.71 3.45 -5.55
N SER A 74 15.50 3.23 -4.48
CA SER A 74 16.75 2.44 -4.54
C SER A 74 16.54 0.97 -4.25
N ILE A 75 15.65 0.62 -3.30
CA ILE A 75 15.48 -0.77 -2.87
C ILE A 75 14.70 -1.62 -3.87
N LEU A 76 13.82 -1.01 -4.67
CA LEU A 76 13.09 -1.72 -5.72
C LEU A 76 14.00 -2.04 -6.90
N THR A 77 14.12 -3.34 -7.20
CA THR A 77 14.93 -3.85 -8.33
C THR A 77 14.33 -3.49 -9.69
N ASN A 78 13.00 -3.40 -9.78
CA ASN A 78 12.26 -2.94 -10.96
C ASN A 78 11.58 -1.59 -10.67
N LYS A 79 12.01 -0.54 -11.35
CA LYS A 79 11.48 0.83 -11.13
C LYS A 79 10.01 0.99 -11.54
N ASN A 80 9.47 0.11 -12.40
CA ASN A 80 8.06 0.09 -12.74
C ASN A 80 7.16 -0.26 -11.54
N HIS A 81 7.71 -0.87 -10.48
CA HIS A 81 6.99 -1.18 -9.26
C HIS A 81 6.77 0.03 -8.34
N ILE A 82 7.39 1.19 -8.59
CA ILE A 82 7.25 2.36 -7.71
C ILE A 82 5.79 2.79 -7.56
N ARG A 83 5.05 2.92 -8.67
CA ARG A 83 3.62 3.31 -8.63
C ARG A 83 2.74 2.24 -7.98
N PRO A 84 2.82 0.93 -8.34
CA PRO A 84 2.13 -0.14 -7.61
C PRO A 84 2.44 -0.19 -6.11
N ALA A 85 3.70 0.04 -5.71
CA ALA A 85 4.10 0.05 -4.30
C ALA A 85 3.46 1.20 -3.51
N TYR A 86 3.45 2.42 -4.06
CA TYR A 86 2.69 3.52 -3.44
C TYR A 86 1.19 3.29 -3.45
N GLY A 87 0.64 2.72 -4.54
CA GLY A 87 -0.76 2.33 -4.58
C GLY A 87 -1.11 1.32 -3.47
N LEU A 88 -0.24 0.34 -3.23
CA LEU A 88 -0.43 -0.58 -2.11
C LEU A 88 -0.33 0.14 -0.76
N LEU A 89 0.67 1.00 -0.55
CA LEU A 89 0.87 1.76 0.68
C LEU A 89 -0.37 2.60 1.05
N PHE A 90 -0.94 3.32 0.09
CA PHE A 90 -2.11 4.18 0.32
C PHE A 90 -3.43 3.41 0.40
N GLY A 91 -3.50 2.20 -0.16
CA GLY A 91 -4.69 1.33 -0.11
C GLY A 91 -4.79 0.49 1.15
N MET A 92 -3.67 0.04 1.71
CA MET A 92 -3.66 -0.87 2.86
C MET A 92 -4.11 -0.19 4.16
N PRO A 93 -4.53 -0.95 5.20
CA PRO A 93 -4.83 -0.41 6.53
C PRO A 93 -3.64 0.29 7.17
N GLY A 94 -3.92 1.24 8.05
CA GLY A 94 -2.91 2.00 8.79
C GLY A 94 -2.88 3.48 8.39
N ILE A 95 -1.87 4.21 8.83
CA ILE A 95 -1.65 5.63 8.54
C ILE A 95 -0.45 5.73 7.59
N PRO A 96 -0.64 5.98 6.28
CA PRO A 96 0.47 6.07 5.36
C PRO A 96 1.33 7.30 5.66
N CYS A 97 2.64 7.07 5.80
CA CYS A 97 3.64 8.11 6.01
C CYS A 97 4.54 8.19 4.77
N LEU A 98 4.63 9.38 4.20
CA LEU A 98 5.50 9.68 3.06
C LEU A 98 6.73 10.42 3.57
N TYR A 99 7.91 9.86 3.32
CA TYR A 99 9.16 10.52 3.69
C TYR A 99 9.54 11.56 2.63
N TYR A 100 10.07 12.71 3.05
CA TYR A 100 10.37 13.83 2.15
C TYR A 100 11.33 13.40 1.01
N GLY A 101 11.06 13.86 -0.19
CA GLY A 101 11.80 13.51 -1.40
C GLY A 101 11.35 12.20 -2.06
N SER A 102 10.66 11.31 -1.34
CA SER A 102 10.15 10.06 -1.91
C SER A 102 9.01 10.32 -2.89
N GLU A 103 8.30 11.44 -2.75
CA GLU A 103 7.22 11.87 -3.66
C GLU A 103 7.70 12.22 -5.07
N TRP A 104 8.99 12.40 -5.27
CA TRP A 104 9.58 12.55 -6.61
C TRP A 104 10.64 11.50 -6.94
N GLY A 105 10.70 10.42 -6.14
CA GLY A 105 11.54 9.26 -6.42
C GLY A 105 13.01 9.45 -6.05
N THR A 106 13.31 10.21 -4.99
CA THR A 106 14.68 10.35 -4.48
C THR A 106 15.29 8.99 -4.17
N GLU A 107 16.46 8.73 -4.72
CA GLU A 107 17.27 7.56 -4.43
C GLU A 107 18.16 7.79 -3.20
N GLY A 108 18.56 6.72 -2.53
CA GLY A 108 19.48 6.70 -1.41
C GLY A 108 19.57 5.32 -0.79
N GLU A 109 20.76 4.82 -0.59
CA GLU A 109 21.01 3.52 0.01
C GLU A 109 21.53 3.68 1.44
N LYS A 110 21.08 2.81 2.34
CA LYS A 110 21.57 2.73 3.71
C LYS A 110 23.03 2.30 3.69
N ALA A 111 23.93 3.13 4.22
CA ALA A 111 25.32 2.78 4.42
C ALA A 111 25.57 2.25 5.84
N PRO A 112 26.64 1.43 6.06
CA PRO A 112 26.92 0.88 7.38
C PRO A 112 27.35 1.94 8.41
N ASP A 113 27.94 3.03 7.98
CA ASP A 113 28.65 4.02 8.79
C ASP A 113 27.98 5.40 8.84
N ASN A 114 27.04 5.66 7.95
CA ASN A 114 26.31 6.94 7.92
C ASN A 114 24.97 6.85 7.21
N ASP A 115 24.13 7.87 7.39
CA ASP A 115 22.79 8.01 6.81
C ASP A 115 22.68 9.18 5.83
N TYR A 116 23.78 9.78 5.37
CA TYR A 116 23.73 10.98 4.54
C TYR A 116 22.95 10.79 3.25
N ALA A 117 23.09 9.62 2.59
CA ALA A 117 22.34 9.31 1.37
C ALA A 117 20.82 9.24 1.58
N LEU A 118 20.38 8.93 2.81
CA LEU A 118 18.96 8.87 3.18
C LEU A 118 18.36 10.24 3.53
N ARG A 119 19.21 11.22 3.83
CA ARG A 119 18.83 12.55 4.38
C ARG A 119 19.37 13.70 3.52
N PRO A 120 19.15 13.70 2.19
CA PRO A 120 19.62 14.77 1.34
C PRO A 120 18.95 16.10 1.70
N CYS A 121 19.68 17.20 1.52
CA CYS A 121 19.13 18.53 1.57
C CYS A 121 18.73 18.97 0.16
N PHE A 122 17.55 19.53 0.01
CA PHE A 122 17.05 20.03 -1.27
C PHE A 122 16.90 21.55 -1.22
N ASP A 123 17.49 22.25 -2.18
CA ASP A 123 17.34 23.71 -2.30
C ASP A 123 15.90 24.11 -2.70
N LYS A 124 15.23 23.23 -3.43
CA LYS A 124 13.86 23.45 -3.88
C LYS A 124 13.16 22.09 -4.15
N PRO A 125 11.80 22.05 -4.09
CA PRO A 125 11.03 20.89 -4.51
C PRO A 125 11.28 20.51 -5.98
N GLN A 126 11.20 19.21 -6.28
CA GLN A 126 11.42 18.62 -7.61
C GLN A 126 10.20 17.81 -8.08
N PRO A 127 8.99 18.39 -8.12
CA PRO A 127 7.78 17.65 -8.46
C PRO A 127 7.85 17.07 -9.88
N ASN A 128 7.28 15.89 -10.05
CA ASN A 128 7.22 15.16 -11.31
C ASN A 128 5.92 14.33 -11.40
N GLU A 129 5.80 13.47 -12.41
CA GLU A 129 4.62 12.61 -12.59
C GLU A 129 4.34 11.69 -11.39
N LEU A 130 5.37 11.25 -10.66
CA LEU A 130 5.19 10.45 -9.43
C LEU A 130 4.55 11.30 -8.33
N THR A 131 4.96 12.57 -8.21
CA THR A 131 4.34 13.52 -7.27
C THR A 131 2.85 13.69 -7.54
N ASP A 132 2.47 13.83 -8.82
CA ASP A 132 1.07 13.98 -9.21
C ASP A 132 0.27 12.70 -8.96
N PHE A 133 0.87 11.55 -9.18
CA PHE A 133 0.27 10.26 -8.87
C PHE A 133 0.03 10.11 -7.36
N ILE A 134 1.03 10.38 -6.53
CA ILE A 134 0.94 10.31 -5.06
C ILE A 134 -0.10 11.31 -4.53
N ARG A 135 -0.18 12.52 -5.11
CA ARG A 135 -1.21 13.52 -4.75
C ARG A 135 -2.62 12.97 -4.98
N ARG A 136 -2.86 12.25 -6.07
CA ARG A 136 -4.15 11.57 -6.31
C ARG A 136 -4.43 10.50 -5.26
N LEU A 137 -3.44 9.67 -4.91
CA LEU A 137 -3.58 8.66 -3.85
C LEU A 137 -3.92 9.29 -2.49
N ILE A 138 -3.28 10.42 -2.14
CA ILE A 138 -3.58 11.18 -0.91
C ILE A 138 -5.04 11.68 -0.95
N CYS A 139 -5.47 12.26 -2.07
CA CYS A 139 -6.83 12.74 -2.25
C CYS A 139 -7.85 11.60 -2.06
N LEU A 140 -7.65 10.46 -2.72
CA LEU A 140 -8.51 9.29 -2.56
C LEU A 140 -8.60 8.85 -1.09
N ARG A 141 -7.46 8.78 -0.40
CA ARG A 141 -7.42 8.38 1.00
C ARG A 141 -8.16 9.34 1.93
N GLN A 142 -8.16 10.62 1.63
CA GLN A 142 -8.84 11.66 2.40
C GLN A 142 -10.34 11.72 2.12
N THR A 143 -10.76 11.38 0.90
CA THR A 143 -12.17 11.46 0.47
C THR A 143 -12.97 10.18 0.68
N HIS A 144 -12.30 9.04 0.82
CA HIS A 144 -12.94 7.73 0.92
C HIS A 144 -12.72 7.11 2.29
N GLU A 145 -13.79 7.05 3.09
CA GLU A 145 -13.75 6.52 4.45
C GLU A 145 -13.29 5.05 4.49
N ALA A 146 -13.69 4.24 3.50
CA ALA A 146 -13.26 2.85 3.40
C ALA A 146 -11.74 2.69 3.36
N LEU A 147 -11.01 3.58 2.71
CA LEU A 147 -9.54 3.56 2.68
C LEU A 147 -8.94 3.92 4.05
N GLY A 148 -9.55 4.87 4.78
CA GLY A 148 -9.13 5.26 6.13
C GLY A 148 -9.44 4.19 7.18
N ASN A 149 -10.71 3.90 7.37
CA ASN A 149 -11.26 3.16 8.51
C ASN A 149 -11.88 1.80 8.12
N GLY A 150 -11.99 1.49 6.83
CA GLY A 150 -12.64 0.26 6.38
C GLY A 150 -11.92 -1.01 6.83
N SER A 151 -12.67 -2.09 6.92
CA SER A 151 -12.15 -3.44 7.13
C SER A 151 -11.19 -3.86 6.01
N TYR A 152 -10.44 -4.92 6.23
CA TYR A 152 -9.52 -5.48 5.24
C TYR A 152 -9.85 -6.94 4.97
N ARG A 153 -9.92 -7.31 3.68
CA ARG A 153 -10.09 -8.70 3.24
C ARG A 153 -9.36 -8.93 1.92
N ASN A 154 -8.58 -10.01 1.85
CA ASN A 154 -8.03 -10.48 0.58
C ASN A 154 -9.14 -11.00 -0.33
N VAL A 155 -9.08 -10.69 -1.62
CA VAL A 155 -10.05 -11.12 -2.65
C VAL A 155 -9.38 -12.03 -3.68
N VAL A 156 -8.30 -11.57 -4.31
CA VAL A 156 -7.48 -12.38 -5.22
C VAL A 156 -6.02 -12.23 -4.81
N ILE A 157 -5.32 -13.35 -4.64
CA ILE A 157 -3.89 -13.37 -4.36
C ILE A 157 -3.21 -14.31 -5.36
N GLN A 158 -2.22 -13.79 -6.06
CA GLN A 158 -1.31 -14.51 -6.93
C GLN A 158 0.13 -14.04 -6.65
N ASN A 159 1.11 -14.67 -7.25
CA ASN A 159 2.50 -14.24 -7.08
C ASN A 159 2.71 -12.77 -7.49
N HIS A 160 2.09 -12.35 -8.57
CA HIS A 160 2.30 -11.01 -9.15
C HIS A 160 1.06 -10.11 -9.04
N GLN A 161 -0.07 -10.61 -8.54
CA GLN A 161 -1.30 -9.85 -8.43
C GLN A 161 -1.89 -9.96 -7.02
N LEU A 162 -2.46 -8.85 -6.56
CA LEU A 162 -3.19 -8.76 -5.31
C LEU A 162 -4.41 -7.88 -5.49
N VAL A 163 -5.58 -8.42 -5.16
CA VAL A 163 -6.81 -7.63 -5.01
C VAL A 163 -7.29 -7.80 -3.57
N PHE A 164 -7.51 -6.69 -2.89
CA PHE A 164 -8.11 -6.70 -1.55
C PHE A 164 -9.23 -5.67 -1.45
N GLU A 165 -10.15 -5.96 -0.55
CA GLU A 165 -11.30 -5.11 -0.23
C GLU A 165 -11.00 -4.23 0.97
N ARG A 166 -11.42 -2.97 0.89
CA ARG A 166 -11.59 -2.03 1.99
C ARG A 166 -13.07 -1.67 2.06
N LYS A 167 -13.70 -1.89 3.21
CA LYS A 167 -15.15 -1.77 3.32
C LYS A 167 -15.59 -1.16 4.64
N THR A 168 -16.54 -0.22 4.54
CA THR A 168 -17.36 0.29 5.65
C THR A 168 -18.82 -0.15 5.46
N GLU A 169 -19.72 0.35 6.26
CA GLU A 169 -21.17 0.11 6.08
C GLU A 169 -21.71 0.75 4.79
N THR A 170 -21.10 1.84 4.34
CA THR A 170 -21.59 2.68 3.24
C THR A 170 -20.75 2.66 1.99
N GLU A 171 -19.53 2.10 2.05
CA GLU A 171 -18.56 2.17 0.96
C GLU A 171 -17.76 0.88 0.83
N CYS A 172 -17.58 0.43 -0.42
CA CYS A 172 -16.74 -0.73 -0.75
C CYS A 172 -15.76 -0.35 -1.87
N ILE A 173 -14.45 -0.51 -1.60
CA ILE A 173 -13.39 -0.22 -2.55
C ILE A 173 -12.48 -1.45 -2.67
N PHE A 174 -12.30 -1.93 -3.90
CA PHE A 174 -11.26 -2.90 -4.22
C PHE A 174 -9.99 -2.16 -4.63
N VAL A 175 -8.88 -2.51 -3.99
CA VAL A 175 -7.54 -2.06 -4.38
C VAL A 175 -6.88 -3.23 -5.10
N ALA A 176 -6.56 -3.03 -6.37
CA ALA A 176 -6.07 -4.09 -7.26
C ALA A 176 -4.68 -3.73 -7.80
N ILE A 177 -3.73 -4.62 -7.59
CA ILE A 177 -2.32 -4.45 -7.93
C ILE A 177 -1.92 -5.51 -8.96
N ASN A 178 -1.22 -5.10 -10.01
CA ASN A 178 -0.51 -5.99 -10.92
C ASN A 178 0.97 -5.60 -10.99
N ALA A 179 1.84 -6.45 -10.48
CA ALA A 179 3.30 -6.27 -10.51
C ALA A 179 3.96 -6.89 -11.77
N SER A 180 3.19 -7.61 -12.60
CA SER A 180 3.69 -8.22 -13.83
C SER A 180 3.84 -7.21 -14.96
N ASP A 181 4.71 -7.51 -15.91
CA ASP A 181 4.84 -6.84 -17.21
C ASP A 181 3.73 -7.20 -18.21
N SER A 182 2.84 -8.10 -17.83
CA SER A 182 1.75 -8.61 -18.67
C SER A 182 0.40 -8.26 -18.04
N PRO A 183 -0.65 -8.04 -18.85
CA PRO A 183 -2.01 -7.83 -18.34
C PRO A 183 -2.51 -9.10 -17.63
N TYR A 184 -3.38 -8.91 -16.66
CA TYR A 184 -3.98 -10.01 -15.91
C TYR A 184 -5.48 -9.76 -15.70
N THR A 185 -6.28 -10.81 -15.79
CA THR A 185 -7.70 -10.77 -15.46
C THR A 185 -7.91 -11.40 -14.08
N ALA A 186 -8.28 -10.59 -13.10
CA ALA A 186 -8.68 -11.06 -11.77
C ALA A 186 -10.13 -11.53 -11.80
N TYR A 187 -10.39 -12.77 -11.37
CA TYR A 187 -11.74 -13.36 -11.29
C TYR A 187 -12.17 -13.51 -9.83
N HIS A 188 -13.31 -12.93 -9.47
CA HIS A 188 -13.97 -13.14 -8.18
C HIS A 188 -15.44 -12.70 -8.25
N GLY A 189 -16.33 -13.44 -7.59
CA GLY A 189 -17.77 -13.13 -7.61
C GLY A 189 -18.14 -11.76 -7.08
N ASP A 190 -17.36 -11.22 -6.14
CA ASP A 190 -17.57 -9.88 -5.56
C ASP A 190 -17.21 -8.75 -6.55
N LEU A 191 -16.45 -9.03 -7.60
CA LEU A 191 -16.12 -8.08 -8.66
C LEU A 191 -17.29 -7.99 -9.65
N SER A 192 -18.45 -7.54 -9.19
CA SER A 192 -19.69 -7.55 -10.00
C SER A 192 -20.50 -6.28 -9.76
N GLY A 193 -21.11 -5.76 -10.83
CA GLY A 193 -21.94 -4.56 -10.79
C GLY A 193 -21.33 -3.36 -11.49
N THR A 194 -21.97 -2.20 -11.36
CA THR A 194 -21.44 -0.92 -11.84
C THR A 194 -20.45 -0.37 -10.81
N ALA A 195 -19.29 0.03 -11.27
CA ALA A 195 -18.19 0.51 -10.44
C ALA A 195 -17.52 1.74 -11.06
N ILE A 196 -16.73 2.44 -10.27
CA ILE A 196 -15.90 3.56 -10.73
C ILE A 196 -14.45 3.25 -10.37
N GLU A 197 -13.55 3.27 -11.37
CA GLU A 197 -12.11 3.30 -11.14
C GLU A 197 -11.71 4.74 -10.76
N LEU A 198 -11.29 4.92 -9.50
CA LEU A 198 -11.18 6.23 -8.87
C LEU A 198 -9.96 7.05 -9.30
N LEU A 199 -8.87 6.41 -9.74
CA LEU A 199 -7.67 7.13 -10.17
C LEU A 199 -7.85 7.84 -11.52
N ASN A 200 -8.69 7.29 -12.39
CA ASN A 200 -8.95 7.82 -13.73
C ASN A 200 -10.40 8.26 -13.91
N GLU A 201 -11.23 8.15 -12.86
CA GLU A 201 -12.66 8.51 -12.86
C GLU A 201 -13.44 7.81 -13.99
N THR A 202 -13.14 6.52 -14.21
CA THR A 202 -13.70 5.74 -15.32
C THR A 202 -14.79 4.81 -14.80
N GLU A 203 -15.97 4.86 -15.40
CA GLU A 203 -17.03 3.91 -15.13
C GLU A 203 -16.67 2.52 -15.68
N LEU A 204 -16.92 1.51 -14.87
CA LEU A 204 -16.68 0.10 -15.19
C LEU A 204 -17.96 -0.71 -14.99
N THR A 205 -18.17 -1.70 -15.84
CA THR A 205 -19.12 -2.78 -15.60
C THR A 205 -18.34 -4.05 -15.30
N LEU A 206 -18.47 -4.54 -14.06
CA LEU A 206 -17.81 -5.76 -13.61
C LEU A 206 -18.76 -6.95 -13.74
N ASP A 207 -18.28 -8.02 -14.35
CA ASP A 207 -19.01 -9.28 -14.52
C ASP A 207 -18.17 -10.45 -13.97
N GLY A 208 -17.94 -10.43 -12.66
CA GLY A 208 -17.11 -11.40 -11.97
C GLY A 208 -15.62 -11.27 -12.27
N LYS A 209 -15.18 -10.20 -12.92
CA LYS A 209 -13.78 -10.00 -13.32
C LYS A 209 -13.35 -8.54 -13.34
N LEU A 210 -12.04 -8.34 -13.21
CA LEU A 210 -11.38 -7.03 -13.32
C LEU A 210 -10.09 -7.17 -14.14
N GLU A 211 -9.95 -6.37 -15.19
CA GLU A 211 -8.76 -6.33 -16.04
C GLU A 211 -7.70 -5.42 -15.41
N LEU A 212 -6.49 -5.95 -15.20
CA LEU A 212 -5.36 -5.26 -14.62
C LEU A 212 -4.26 -5.06 -15.66
N PRO A 213 -4.01 -3.84 -16.13
CA PRO A 213 -2.87 -3.55 -17.01
C PRO A 213 -1.53 -3.92 -16.38
N PRO A 214 -0.45 -4.05 -17.15
CA PRO A 214 0.89 -4.26 -16.63
C PRO A 214 1.31 -3.14 -15.66
N TYR A 215 2.02 -3.51 -14.59
CA TYR A 215 2.57 -2.56 -13.59
C TYR A 215 1.55 -1.53 -13.09
N SER A 216 0.33 -1.97 -12.82
CA SER A 216 -0.78 -1.09 -12.49
C SER A 216 -1.25 -1.20 -11.05
N VAL A 217 -1.92 -0.15 -10.62
CA VAL A 217 -2.81 -0.15 -9.47
C VAL A 217 -4.12 0.50 -9.85
N GLN A 218 -5.22 -0.07 -9.38
CA GLN A 218 -6.58 0.46 -9.55
C GLN A 218 -7.28 0.52 -8.19
N TYR A 219 -8.12 1.53 -8.02
CA TYR A 219 -9.02 1.67 -6.88
C TYR A 219 -10.43 1.65 -7.42
N VAL A 220 -11.13 0.55 -7.24
CA VAL A 220 -12.44 0.30 -7.86
C VAL A 220 -13.52 0.34 -6.80
N LYS A 221 -14.35 1.38 -6.84
CA LYS A 221 -15.48 1.59 -5.94
C LYS A 221 -16.76 1.02 -6.55
N LEU A 222 -17.47 0.16 -5.77
CA LEU A 222 -18.82 -0.31 -6.05
C LEU A 222 -19.88 0.67 -5.54
#